data_f75ae4087cbed31dc73b3e329f7a54d1
#
_entry.id   f75ae4087cbed31dc73b3e329f7a54d1
#
_cell.length_a   1.000
_cell.length_b   1.000
_cell.length_c   1.000
_cell.angle_alpha   90.00
_cell.angle_beta   90.00
_cell.angle_gamma   90.00
#
_symmetry.space_group_name_H-M   'P 1'
#
loop_
_entity.id
_entity.type
_entity.pdbx_description
1 polymer ?
#
loop_
_entity_poly.entity_id
_entity_poly.type
_entity_poly.pdbx_seq_one_letter_code
_entity_poly.pdbx_strand_id
1 'polypeptide(L)'
;MAELVGVYAASHGPMIVRNWTVLPSRWKDSLTSAFTELGRRIRAARPDALIVISPDHWVNFFIDNLPGICVGVGETHAGPPEPWLKEFPHRVIAGHAKLASHIVETAYGRDFEPSVSYRLALDHGFCIPLWKAGLDPLPAIVPVVLNDLEPPQPSVKRCYAWGTVLAEAVASYPGDLRVAILATGGLSHSIGEPTMGEIDEAFDRDCIRHFESGDRKALLDYLDRRLPVTGNGAAEVRNWVAAHGAARGRGFELISYSAIPEVYVGCGFASWNLGAATGGPPRRPDGTSRDRT
;
A
#
# COMPACT_ATOMS: atom_id res chain seq x y z
N MET A 1 -0.40 -20.99 11.82
CA MET A 1 -1.15 -20.44 10.68
C MET A 1 -0.75 -18.99 10.53
N ALA A 2 -0.73 -18.49 9.30
CA ALA A 2 -0.40 -17.09 9.07
C ALA A 2 -1.49 -16.15 9.63
N GLU A 3 -1.07 -14.96 9.99
CA GLU A 3 -1.92 -13.94 10.63
C GLU A 3 -1.72 -12.59 9.93
N LEU A 4 -2.82 -11.91 9.60
CA LEU A 4 -2.79 -10.51 9.19
C LEU A 4 -2.64 -9.64 10.44
N VAL A 5 -1.45 -9.06 10.63
CA VAL A 5 -1.08 -8.36 11.87
C VAL A 5 -1.17 -6.84 11.77
N GLY A 6 -1.44 -6.31 10.60
CA GLY A 6 -1.61 -4.87 10.40
C GLY A 6 -2.00 -4.53 8.97
N VAL A 7 -2.75 -3.46 8.84
CA VAL A 7 -3.12 -2.87 7.54
C VAL A 7 -2.85 -1.38 7.63
N TYR A 8 -2.19 -0.83 6.62
CA TYR A 8 -1.69 0.54 6.60
C TYR A 8 -1.90 1.18 5.24
N ALA A 9 -1.91 2.50 5.22
CA ALA A 9 -1.87 3.27 3.97
C ALA A 9 -0.98 4.51 4.11
N ALA A 10 -0.35 4.92 3.01
CA ALA A 10 0.50 6.09 2.93
C ALA A 10 0.56 6.69 1.53
N SER A 11 0.50 8.00 1.42
CA SER A 11 0.81 8.69 0.16
C SER A 11 2.27 8.47 -0.24
N HIS A 12 2.52 8.45 -1.56
CA HIS A 12 3.84 8.19 -2.14
C HIS A 12 4.32 9.27 -3.13
N GLY A 13 3.65 10.43 -3.18
CA GLY A 13 3.90 11.46 -4.19
C GLY A 13 5.40 11.73 -4.41
N PRO A 14 5.90 11.69 -5.67
CA PRO A 14 7.34 11.83 -5.96
C PRO A 14 7.90 13.17 -5.54
N MET A 15 7.05 14.21 -5.51
CA MET A 15 7.46 15.56 -5.10
C MET A 15 7.76 15.66 -3.58
N ILE A 16 7.31 14.69 -2.77
CA ILE A 16 7.73 14.57 -1.36
C ILE A 16 9.26 14.45 -1.25
N VAL A 17 9.89 13.82 -2.23
CA VAL A 17 11.35 13.68 -2.28
C VAL A 17 11.98 14.80 -3.09
N ARG A 18 11.51 15.02 -4.32
CA ARG A 18 12.10 15.99 -5.25
C ARG A 18 12.09 17.43 -4.72
N ASN A 19 11.00 17.82 -4.05
CA ASN A 19 10.85 19.18 -3.50
C ASN A 19 11.29 19.27 -2.03
N TRP A 20 11.86 18.21 -1.46
CA TRP A 20 12.18 18.17 -0.03
C TRP A 20 12.99 19.35 0.45
N THR A 21 13.99 19.80 -0.31
CA THR A 21 14.86 20.92 0.08
C THR A 21 14.11 22.24 0.17
N VAL A 22 13.11 22.45 -0.70
CA VAL A 22 12.34 23.71 -0.80
C VAL A 22 11.03 23.68 -0.02
N LEU A 23 10.63 22.53 0.53
CA LEU A 23 9.44 22.43 1.37
C LEU A 23 9.56 23.33 2.62
N PRO A 24 8.50 24.05 2.99
CA PRO A 24 8.41 24.72 4.30
C PRO A 24 8.60 23.72 5.46
N SER A 25 9.25 24.20 6.54
CA SER A 25 9.55 23.34 7.71
C SER A 25 8.30 22.63 8.26
N ARG A 26 7.16 23.35 8.33
CA ARG A 26 5.88 22.75 8.79
C ARG A 26 5.51 21.47 8.04
N TRP A 27 5.74 21.43 6.71
CA TRP A 27 5.42 20.25 5.90
C TRP A 27 6.47 19.13 6.04
N LYS A 28 7.75 19.51 6.16
CA LYS A 28 8.82 18.55 6.49
C LYS A 28 8.54 17.85 7.80
N ASP A 29 8.17 18.61 8.83
CA ASP A 29 7.87 18.09 10.16
C ASP A 29 6.62 17.19 10.13
N SER A 30 5.55 17.63 9.46
CA SER A 30 4.32 16.85 9.29
C SER A 30 4.59 15.53 8.59
N LEU A 31 5.26 15.54 7.43
CA LEU A 31 5.58 14.33 6.68
C LEU A 31 6.54 13.40 7.44
N THR A 32 7.57 13.96 8.07
CA THR A 32 8.52 13.19 8.88
C THR A 32 7.79 12.50 10.03
N SER A 33 6.94 13.21 10.75
CA SER A 33 6.15 12.67 11.85
C SER A 33 5.21 11.56 11.37
N ALA A 34 4.51 11.76 10.24
CA ALA A 34 3.59 10.79 9.69
C ALA A 34 4.29 9.49 9.24
N PHE A 35 5.40 9.59 8.51
CA PHE A 35 6.19 8.42 8.11
C PHE A 35 6.82 7.71 9.31
N THR A 36 7.31 8.46 10.30
CA THR A 36 7.88 7.89 11.53
C THR A 36 6.84 7.09 12.31
N GLU A 37 5.63 7.64 12.46
CA GLU A 37 4.53 6.96 13.15
C GLU A 37 4.06 5.73 12.37
N LEU A 38 3.92 5.83 11.06
CA LEU A 38 3.64 4.68 10.19
C LEU A 38 4.67 3.56 10.41
N GLY A 39 5.96 3.88 10.31
CA GLY A 39 7.04 2.93 10.51
C GLY A 39 7.06 2.34 11.92
N ARG A 40 6.77 3.15 12.95
CA ARG A 40 6.63 2.68 14.33
C ARG A 40 5.51 1.65 14.47
N ARG A 41 4.34 1.90 13.86
CA ARG A 41 3.20 0.97 13.88
C ARG A 41 3.52 -0.33 13.14
N ILE A 42 4.13 -0.25 11.95
CA ILE A 42 4.53 -1.44 11.20
C ILE A 42 5.53 -2.28 11.99
N ARG A 43 6.59 -1.66 12.53
CA ARG A 43 7.58 -2.38 13.36
C ARG A 43 6.97 -3.00 14.63
N ALA A 44 6.03 -2.30 15.27
CA ALA A 44 5.33 -2.84 16.43
C ALA A 44 4.50 -4.09 16.10
N ALA A 45 3.94 -4.18 14.91
CA ALA A 45 3.25 -5.35 14.42
C ALA A 45 4.20 -6.53 14.09
N ARG A 46 5.52 -6.29 13.95
CA ARG A 46 6.56 -7.29 13.66
C ARG A 46 6.16 -8.23 12.51
N PRO A 47 5.88 -7.72 11.31
CA PRO A 47 5.55 -8.57 10.19
C PRO A 47 6.80 -9.31 9.68
N ASP A 48 6.64 -10.58 9.32
CA ASP A 48 7.64 -11.38 8.60
C ASP A 48 7.60 -11.07 7.10
N ALA A 49 6.42 -10.70 6.59
CA ALA A 49 6.21 -10.30 5.20
C ALA A 49 5.28 -9.08 5.10
N LEU A 50 5.48 -8.27 4.06
CA LEU A 50 4.68 -7.09 3.77
C LEU A 50 4.09 -7.17 2.36
N ILE A 51 2.77 -7.24 2.23
CA ILE A 51 2.09 -7.07 0.95
C ILE A 51 2.00 -5.56 0.69
N VAL A 52 2.60 -5.09 -0.40
CA VAL A 52 2.58 -3.67 -0.77
C VAL A 52 1.73 -3.48 -2.01
N ILE A 53 0.66 -2.69 -1.90
CA ILE A 53 -0.26 -2.39 -3.01
C ILE A 53 0.05 -0.99 -3.51
N SER A 54 0.36 -0.86 -4.79
CA SER A 54 0.74 0.40 -5.44
C SER A 54 0.30 0.39 -6.91
N PRO A 55 0.10 1.54 -7.56
CA PRO A 55 0.12 1.58 -9.01
C PRO A 55 1.51 1.26 -9.55
N ASP A 56 1.60 1.12 -10.87
CA ASP A 56 2.85 1.08 -11.62
C ASP A 56 2.97 2.34 -12.46
N HIS A 57 3.86 3.25 -12.10
CA HIS A 57 4.00 4.53 -12.79
C HIS A 57 4.80 4.40 -14.09
N TRP A 58 4.29 3.58 -15.03
CA TRP A 58 4.90 3.34 -16.34
C TRP A 58 6.34 2.79 -16.27
N VAL A 59 6.57 1.88 -15.32
CA VAL A 59 7.86 1.20 -15.15
C VAL A 59 7.84 -0.22 -15.70
N ASN A 60 6.82 -0.98 -15.37
CA ASN A 60 6.68 -2.37 -15.80
C ASN A 60 5.61 -2.52 -16.89
N PHE A 61 4.58 -1.68 -16.87
CA PHE A 61 3.41 -1.78 -17.73
C PHE A 61 3.16 -0.48 -18.48
N PHE A 62 2.76 -0.61 -19.74
CA PHE A 62 2.49 0.50 -20.63
C PHE A 62 1.11 0.33 -21.26
N ILE A 63 0.65 1.34 -22.00
CA ILE A 63 -0.70 1.39 -22.54
C ILE A 63 -1.03 0.21 -23.47
N ASP A 64 -0.04 -0.42 -24.04
CA ASP A 64 -0.17 -1.61 -24.89
C ASP A 64 -0.40 -2.91 -24.11
N ASN A 65 -0.15 -2.91 -22.81
CA ASN A 65 -0.34 -4.09 -21.94
C ASN A 65 -0.53 -3.68 -20.46
N LEU A 66 -1.74 -3.28 -20.09
CA LEU A 66 -2.09 -2.86 -18.73
C LEU A 66 -2.91 -3.93 -18.00
N PRO A 67 -2.32 -4.70 -17.09
CA PRO A 67 -3.09 -5.59 -16.23
C PRO A 67 -3.88 -4.82 -15.19
N GLY A 68 -5.15 -5.19 -14.96
CA GLY A 68 -5.94 -4.58 -13.89
C GLY A 68 -5.37 -4.85 -12.49
N ILE A 69 -4.79 -6.04 -12.29
CA ILE A 69 -4.07 -6.45 -11.08
C ILE A 69 -2.87 -7.28 -11.51
N CYS A 70 -1.69 -7.04 -10.92
CA CYS A 70 -0.52 -7.89 -11.10
C CYS A 70 0.13 -8.21 -9.75
N VAL A 71 0.51 -9.48 -9.54
CA VAL A 71 1.24 -9.92 -8.33
C VAL A 71 2.68 -10.25 -8.69
N GLY A 72 3.63 -9.63 -8.01
CA GLY A 72 5.03 -9.98 -8.12
C GLY A 72 5.35 -11.25 -7.33
N VAL A 73 5.72 -12.33 -8.05
CA VAL A 73 6.00 -13.66 -7.46
C VAL A 73 7.49 -14.00 -7.44
N GLY A 74 8.36 -13.04 -7.70
CA GLY A 74 9.81 -13.22 -7.67
C GLY A 74 10.36 -13.44 -6.26
N GLU A 75 11.49 -14.15 -6.17
CA GLU A 75 12.28 -14.26 -4.93
C GLU A 75 12.94 -12.91 -4.55
N THR A 76 13.08 -12.02 -5.53
CA THR A 76 13.62 -10.69 -5.34
C THR A 76 12.96 -9.69 -6.28
N HIS A 77 12.94 -8.43 -5.87
CA HIS A 77 12.47 -7.30 -6.63
C HIS A 77 13.47 -6.15 -6.52
N ALA A 78 13.75 -5.48 -7.62
CA ALA A 78 14.70 -4.39 -7.66
C ALA A 78 14.00 -3.04 -7.77
N GLY A 79 14.54 -2.01 -7.13
CA GLY A 79 14.01 -0.64 -7.23
C GLY A 79 14.77 0.36 -6.37
N PRO A 80 14.51 1.65 -6.54
CA PRO A 80 13.71 2.25 -7.62
C PRO A 80 14.50 2.33 -8.94
N PRO A 81 13.85 2.13 -10.10
CA PRO A 81 14.53 2.26 -11.39
C PRO A 81 14.64 3.70 -11.88
N GLU A 82 13.89 4.63 -11.28
CA GLU A 82 13.80 6.01 -11.72
C GLU A 82 15.10 6.79 -11.43
N PRO A 83 15.75 7.33 -12.46
CA PRO A 83 17.07 7.98 -12.32
C PRO A 83 17.01 9.31 -11.57
N TRP A 84 15.82 9.87 -11.39
CA TRP A 84 15.59 11.13 -10.64
C TRP A 84 15.45 10.89 -9.13
N LEU A 85 15.25 9.66 -8.68
CA LEU A 85 15.06 9.27 -7.26
C LEU A 85 16.45 8.94 -6.63
N LYS A 86 17.37 9.89 -6.73
CA LYS A 86 18.79 9.69 -6.37
C LYS A 86 19.05 9.54 -4.87
N GLU A 87 18.13 10.02 -4.03
CA GLU A 87 18.21 9.92 -2.57
C GLU A 87 17.99 8.50 -2.07
N PHE A 88 17.39 7.64 -2.89
CA PHE A 88 17.21 6.23 -2.59
C PHE A 88 18.14 5.39 -3.44
N PRO A 89 19.08 4.67 -2.84
CA PRO A 89 19.92 3.78 -3.60
C PRO A 89 19.08 2.66 -4.23
N HIS A 90 19.35 2.35 -5.47
CA HIS A 90 18.77 1.16 -6.11
C HIS A 90 19.17 -0.07 -5.30
N ARG A 91 18.17 -0.85 -4.89
CA ARG A 91 18.34 -2.04 -4.05
C ARG A 91 17.61 -3.23 -4.63
N VAL A 92 18.13 -4.41 -4.29
CA VAL A 92 17.41 -5.67 -4.46
C VAL A 92 16.72 -5.99 -3.13
N ILE A 93 15.42 -6.12 -3.15
CA ILE A 93 14.57 -6.36 -1.98
C ILE A 93 14.13 -7.81 -2.02
N ALA A 94 14.18 -8.49 -0.89
CA ALA A 94 13.69 -9.86 -0.78
C ALA A 94 12.19 -9.93 -1.07
N GLY A 95 11.80 -10.83 -1.98
CA GLY A 95 10.41 -11.18 -2.23
C GLY A 95 9.98 -12.36 -1.36
N HIS A 96 8.69 -12.49 -1.12
CA HIS A 96 8.13 -13.67 -0.47
C HIS A 96 7.37 -14.52 -1.48
N ALA A 97 8.10 -15.17 -2.40
CA ALA A 97 7.54 -15.88 -3.55
C ALA A 97 6.48 -16.94 -3.19
N LYS A 98 6.66 -17.68 -2.09
CA LYS A 98 5.69 -18.69 -1.62
C LYS A 98 4.35 -18.05 -1.21
N LEU A 99 4.38 -16.94 -0.47
CA LEU A 99 3.15 -16.22 -0.13
C LEU A 99 2.50 -15.62 -1.37
N ALA A 100 3.30 -15.05 -2.26
CA ALA A 100 2.82 -14.48 -3.51
C ALA A 100 2.12 -15.50 -4.39
N SER A 101 2.70 -16.70 -4.57
CA SER A 101 2.08 -17.80 -5.31
C SER A 101 0.78 -18.26 -4.65
N HIS A 102 0.75 -18.38 -3.32
CA HIS A 102 -0.46 -18.74 -2.59
C HIS A 102 -1.57 -17.68 -2.72
N ILE A 103 -1.21 -16.39 -2.76
CA ILE A 103 -2.16 -15.30 -3.05
C ILE A 103 -2.77 -15.49 -4.45
N VAL A 104 -1.95 -15.79 -5.46
CA VAL A 104 -2.43 -16.03 -6.84
C VAL A 104 -3.37 -17.23 -6.88
N GLU A 105 -2.97 -18.35 -6.28
CA GLU A 105 -3.81 -19.57 -6.22
C GLU A 105 -5.15 -19.31 -5.52
N THR A 106 -5.13 -18.58 -4.39
CA THR A 106 -6.35 -18.19 -3.67
C THR A 106 -7.22 -17.27 -4.51
N ALA A 107 -6.61 -16.35 -5.25
CA ALA A 107 -7.31 -15.42 -6.14
C ALA A 107 -8.08 -16.16 -7.24
N TYR A 108 -7.48 -17.14 -7.90
CA TYR A 108 -8.14 -17.97 -8.90
C TYR A 108 -9.36 -18.72 -8.31
N GLY A 109 -9.26 -19.18 -7.06
CA GLY A 109 -10.39 -19.79 -6.34
C GLY A 109 -11.48 -18.79 -5.89
N ARG A 110 -11.34 -17.51 -6.22
CA ARG A 110 -12.26 -16.40 -5.88
C ARG A 110 -12.65 -15.54 -7.09
N ASP A 111 -12.57 -16.09 -8.27
CA ASP A 111 -12.89 -15.42 -9.54
C ASP A 111 -12.06 -14.13 -9.77
N PHE A 112 -10.78 -14.18 -9.38
CA PHE A 112 -9.78 -13.18 -9.70
C PHE A 112 -8.63 -13.82 -10.45
N GLU A 113 -8.28 -13.28 -11.60
CA GLU A 113 -7.18 -13.73 -12.45
C GLU A 113 -6.11 -12.62 -12.53
N PRO A 114 -5.32 -12.40 -11.47
CA PRO A 114 -4.26 -11.42 -11.53
C PRO A 114 -3.17 -11.86 -12.51
N SER A 115 -2.60 -10.91 -13.22
CA SER A 115 -1.34 -11.14 -13.93
C SER A 115 -0.23 -11.47 -12.93
N VAL A 116 0.80 -12.16 -13.40
CA VAL A 116 1.93 -12.59 -12.57
C VAL A 116 3.23 -12.07 -13.16
N SER A 117 4.09 -11.48 -12.33
CA SER A 117 5.41 -11.03 -12.73
C SER A 117 6.49 -11.64 -11.85
N TYR A 118 7.48 -12.28 -12.48
CA TYR A 118 8.68 -12.80 -11.79
C TYR A 118 9.78 -11.75 -11.61
N ARG A 119 9.65 -10.58 -12.23
CA ARG A 119 10.68 -9.52 -12.26
C ARG A 119 10.06 -8.12 -12.14
N LEU A 120 9.08 -7.98 -11.26
CA LEU A 120 8.45 -6.68 -11.06
C LEU A 120 9.48 -5.69 -10.48
N ALA A 121 9.76 -4.62 -11.21
CA ALA A 121 10.57 -3.51 -10.70
C ALA A 121 9.70 -2.62 -9.80
N LEU A 122 10.27 -2.17 -8.69
CA LEU A 122 9.57 -1.36 -7.70
C LEU A 122 9.87 0.12 -7.93
N ASP A 123 8.89 0.85 -8.40
CA ASP A 123 8.99 2.28 -8.64
C ASP A 123 8.89 3.12 -7.34
N HIS A 124 8.84 4.44 -7.49
CA HIS A 124 8.70 5.36 -6.36
C HIS A 124 7.45 5.10 -5.51
N GLY A 125 6.37 4.62 -6.12
CA GLY A 125 5.13 4.29 -5.42
C GLY A 125 5.32 3.23 -4.33
N PHE A 126 6.16 2.25 -4.60
CA PHE A 126 6.60 1.27 -3.61
C PHE A 126 7.70 1.81 -2.71
N CYS A 127 8.73 2.42 -3.32
CA CYS A 127 9.98 2.72 -2.63
C CYS A 127 9.88 3.87 -1.63
N ILE A 128 9.18 4.97 -1.97
CA ILE A 128 9.09 6.13 -1.08
C ILE A 128 8.50 5.77 0.28
N PRO A 129 7.31 5.11 0.38
CA PRO A 129 6.75 4.75 1.67
C PRO A 129 7.64 3.79 2.48
N LEU A 130 8.23 2.80 1.83
CA LEU A 130 9.10 1.83 2.51
C LEU A 130 10.33 2.50 3.13
N TRP A 131 11.00 3.40 2.38
CA TRP A 131 12.21 4.09 2.86
C TRP A 131 11.89 5.15 3.90
N LYS A 132 10.90 6.00 3.62
CA LYS A 132 10.53 7.09 4.53
C LYS A 132 9.97 6.60 5.87
N ALA A 133 9.30 5.45 5.88
CA ALA A 133 8.88 4.80 7.12
C ALA A 133 10.04 4.20 7.93
N GLY A 134 11.26 4.16 7.39
CA GLY A 134 12.46 3.68 8.08
C GLY A 134 12.33 2.22 8.51
N LEU A 135 11.84 1.37 7.61
CA LEU A 135 11.75 -0.08 7.83
C LEU A 135 13.12 -0.72 7.59
N ASP A 136 13.89 -0.88 8.65
CA ASP A 136 15.20 -1.52 8.60
C ASP A 136 15.37 -2.44 9.83
N PRO A 137 15.53 -3.78 9.63
CA PRO A 137 15.47 -4.46 8.34
C PRO A 137 14.10 -4.41 7.68
N LEU A 138 14.07 -4.34 6.34
CA LEU A 138 12.83 -4.42 5.57
C LEU A 138 12.35 -5.88 5.55
N PRO A 139 11.08 -6.18 5.92
CA PRO A 139 10.51 -7.50 5.72
C PRO A 139 10.53 -7.93 4.25
N ALA A 140 10.49 -9.24 3.97
CA ALA A 140 10.26 -9.72 2.62
C ALA A 140 8.92 -9.19 2.09
N ILE A 141 8.85 -8.80 0.81
CA ILE A 141 7.66 -8.17 0.25
C ILE A 141 6.93 -9.04 -0.76
N VAL A 142 5.63 -8.82 -0.87
CA VAL A 142 4.82 -9.24 -2.01
C VAL A 142 4.29 -7.98 -2.67
N PRO A 143 4.89 -7.51 -3.78
CA PRO A 143 4.37 -6.34 -4.47
C PRO A 143 3.12 -6.70 -5.26
N VAL A 144 2.11 -5.86 -5.15
CA VAL A 144 0.85 -5.97 -5.88
C VAL A 144 0.61 -4.68 -6.62
N VAL A 145 0.60 -4.74 -7.94
CA VAL A 145 0.20 -3.61 -8.77
C VAL A 145 -1.32 -3.63 -8.94
N LEU A 146 -1.96 -2.50 -8.68
CA LEU A 146 -3.35 -2.23 -8.99
C LEU A 146 -3.39 -1.11 -10.02
N ASN A 147 -4.02 -1.34 -11.19
CA ASN A 147 -4.14 -0.28 -12.18
C ASN A 147 -5.14 0.78 -11.72
N ASP A 148 -4.63 1.90 -11.31
CA ASP A 148 -5.39 3.11 -10.99
C ASP A 148 -4.92 4.34 -11.79
N LEU A 149 -4.00 4.15 -12.75
CA LEU A 149 -3.48 5.22 -13.60
C LEU A 149 -4.34 5.45 -14.84
N GLU A 150 -4.61 4.40 -15.63
CA GLU A 150 -5.20 4.54 -16.95
C GLU A 150 -6.39 3.59 -17.14
N PRO A 151 -7.52 4.05 -17.68
CA PRO A 151 -8.64 3.18 -18.00
C PRO A 151 -8.29 2.08 -19.04
N PRO A 152 -8.92 0.88 -18.92
CA PRO A 152 -9.96 0.53 -17.95
C PRO A 152 -9.39 0.17 -16.56
N GLN A 153 -9.88 0.84 -15.54
CA GLN A 153 -9.48 0.62 -14.15
C GLN A 153 -10.43 -0.37 -13.45
N PRO A 154 -9.93 -1.19 -12.49
CA PRO A 154 -10.81 -1.98 -11.63
C PRO A 154 -11.79 -1.08 -10.87
N SER A 155 -13.06 -1.49 -10.80
CA SER A 155 -14.06 -0.75 -10.03
C SER A 155 -13.69 -0.73 -8.53
N VAL A 156 -14.11 0.29 -7.80
CA VAL A 156 -13.85 0.36 -6.34
C VAL A 156 -14.43 -0.84 -5.60
N LYS A 157 -15.56 -1.40 -6.08
CA LYS A 157 -16.13 -2.65 -5.57
C LYS A 157 -15.18 -3.83 -5.78
N ARG A 158 -14.52 -3.91 -6.94
CA ARG A 158 -13.55 -4.96 -7.27
C ARG A 158 -12.29 -4.82 -6.41
N CYS A 159 -11.83 -3.58 -6.18
CA CYS A 159 -10.69 -3.29 -5.31
C CYS A 159 -10.97 -3.70 -3.85
N TYR A 160 -12.16 -3.41 -3.32
CA TYR A 160 -12.56 -3.87 -1.99
C TYR A 160 -12.56 -5.41 -1.89
N ALA A 161 -13.13 -6.08 -2.90
CA ALA A 161 -13.17 -7.55 -2.95
C ALA A 161 -11.75 -8.13 -3.07
N TRP A 162 -10.85 -7.50 -3.83
CA TRP A 162 -9.45 -7.90 -3.90
C TRP A 162 -8.78 -7.87 -2.52
N GLY A 163 -8.99 -6.80 -1.75
CA GLY A 163 -8.50 -6.75 -0.37
C GLY A 163 -9.00 -7.91 0.50
N THR A 164 -10.27 -8.28 0.35
CA THR A 164 -10.84 -9.45 1.05
C THR A 164 -10.11 -10.74 0.66
N VAL A 165 -9.80 -10.92 -0.64
CA VAL A 165 -9.04 -12.08 -1.15
C VAL A 165 -7.63 -12.10 -0.55
N LEU A 166 -6.95 -10.97 -0.46
CA LEU A 166 -5.62 -10.89 0.17
C LEU A 166 -5.67 -11.34 1.65
N ALA A 167 -6.67 -10.91 2.40
CA ALA A 167 -6.83 -11.33 3.79
C ALA A 167 -7.15 -12.82 3.92
N GLU A 168 -7.97 -13.37 3.02
CA GLU A 168 -8.27 -14.81 2.95
C GLU A 168 -7.03 -15.63 2.60
N ALA A 169 -6.23 -15.16 1.65
CA ALA A 169 -4.97 -15.80 1.28
C ALA A 169 -3.99 -15.84 2.47
N VAL A 170 -3.88 -14.75 3.22
CA VAL A 170 -3.07 -14.75 4.44
C VAL A 170 -3.61 -15.77 5.44
N ALA A 171 -4.91 -15.76 5.72
CA ALA A 171 -5.52 -16.65 6.71
C ALA A 171 -5.42 -18.15 6.32
N SER A 172 -5.40 -18.47 5.04
CA SER A 172 -5.29 -19.85 4.51
C SER A 172 -3.86 -20.30 4.26
N TYR A 173 -2.87 -19.40 4.37
CA TYR A 173 -1.47 -19.76 4.13
C TYR A 173 -1.00 -20.84 5.13
N PRO A 174 -0.39 -21.94 4.64
CA PRO A 174 -0.11 -23.11 5.49
C PRO A 174 1.05 -22.92 6.48
N GLY A 175 1.84 -21.84 6.33
CA GLY A 175 2.95 -21.52 7.21
C GLY A 175 2.54 -20.68 8.43
N ASP A 176 3.43 -20.57 9.40
CA ASP A 176 3.33 -19.62 10.51
C ASP A 176 4.02 -18.33 10.09
N LEU A 177 3.24 -17.32 9.71
CA LEU A 177 3.74 -16.08 9.12
C LEU A 177 2.92 -14.89 9.60
N ARG A 178 3.60 -13.84 10.03
CA ARG A 178 2.99 -12.55 10.35
C ARG A 178 3.03 -11.65 9.12
N VAL A 179 1.87 -11.34 8.57
CA VAL A 179 1.76 -10.55 7.34
C VAL A 179 1.13 -9.21 7.62
N ALA A 180 1.70 -8.13 7.10
CA ALA A 180 1.03 -6.84 7.07
C ALA A 180 0.75 -6.41 5.62
N ILE A 181 -0.18 -5.47 5.45
CA ILE A 181 -0.52 -4.85 4.17
C ILE A 181 -0.19 -3.36 4.25
N LEU A 182 0.48 -2.83 3.24
CA LEU A 182 0.70 -1.40 3.03
C LEU A 182 0.14 -1.00 1.67
N ALA A 183 -0.94 -0.24 1.65
CA ALA A 183 -1.45 0.41 0.46
C ALA A 183 -0.78 1.77 0.27
N THR A 184 -0.33 2.06 -0.95
CA THR A 184 0.36 3.31 -1.21
C THR A 184 -0.41 4.17 -2.21
N GLY A 185 -0.13 5.48 -2.20
CA GLY A 185 -0.77 6.44 -3.10
C GLY A 185 -1.88 7.26 -2.48
N GLY A 186 -2.48 8.11 -3.32
CA GLY A 186 -3.56 9.02 -2.93
C GLY A 186 -3.11 10.09 -1.92
N LEU A 187 -3.96 11.03 -1.50
CA LEU A 187 -5.36 11.08 -1.89
C LEU A 187 -5.53 11.88 -3.19
N SER A 188 -6.27 13.02 -3.18
CA SER A 188 -6.50 13.79 -4.41
C SER A 188 -5.26 14.46 -4.94
N HIS A 189 -5.09 14.38 -6.24
CA HIS A 189 -4.10 15.12 -7.04
C HIS A 189 -4.40 14.98 -8.53
N SER A 190 -3.73 15.78 -9.36
CA SER A 190 -3.78 15.68 -10.82
C SER A 190 -2.38 15.73 -11.39
N ILE A 191 -2.10 14.82 -12.34
CA ILE A 191 -0.79 14.72 -13.00
C ILE A 191 -0.98 14.78 -14.51
N GLY A 192 -0.21 15.66 -15.18
CA GLY A 192 -0.23 15.78 -16.64
C GLY A 192 -1.52 16.35 -17.22
N GLU A 193 -2.40 16.90 -16.41
CA GLU A 193 -3.67 17.52 -16.80
C GLU A 193 -3.65 19.03 -16.52
N PRO A 194 -4.58 19.81 -17.10
CA PRO A 194 -4.68 21.25 -16.83
C PRO A 194 -4.88 21.60 -15.34
N THR A 195 -5.42 20.67 -14.57
CA THR A 195 -5.64 20.78 -13.11
C THR A 195 -4.44 20.31 -12.29
N MET A 196 -3.28 20.10 -12.91
CA MET A 196 -2.08 19.68 -12.18
C MET A 196 -1.72 20.64 -11.05
N GLY A 197 -1.59 20.10 -9.85
CA GLY A 197 -1.32 20.87 -8.63
C GLY A 197 -2.57 21.20 -7.82
N GLU A 198 -3.77 20.99 -8.35
CA GLU A 198 -5.01 21.12 -7.59
C GLU A 198 -5.18 19.92 -6.64
N ILE A 199 -5.65 20.23 -5.41
CA ILE A 199 -5.95 19.25 -4.36
C ILE A 199 -7.41 19.44 -3.98
N ASP A 200 -8.23 18.41 -4.14
CA ASP A 200 -9.64 18.42 -3.70
C ASP A 200 -9.73 18.00 -2.22
N GLU A 201 -9.43 18.95 -1.32
CA GLU A 201 -9.51 18.69 0.13
C GLU A 201 -10.91 18.24 0.57
N ALA A 202 -11.97 18.67 -0.10
CA ALA A 202 -13.32 18.28 0.24
C ALA A 202 -13.51 16.78 -0.06
N PHE A 203 -13.05 16.32 -1.23
CA PHE A 203 -13.02 14.92 -1.59
C PHE A 203 -12.21 14.10 -0.57
N ASP A 204 -11.00 14.55 -0.23
CA ASP A 204 -10.11 13.84 0.68
C ASP A 204 -10.73 13.65 2.07
N ARG A 205 -11.30 14.74 2.63
CA ARG A 205 -11.95 14.68 3.94
C ARG A 205 -13.20 13.81 3.93
N ASP A 206 -13.96 13.83 2.84
CA ASP A 206 -15.11 12.95 2.66
C ASP A 206 -14.70 11.47 2.58
N CYS A 207 -13.64 11.16 1.81
CA CYS A 207 -13.06 9.81 1.78
C CYS A 207 -12.67 9.33 3.19
N ILE A 208 -11.94 10.15 3.93
CA ILE A 208 -11.53 9.83 5.30
C ILE A 208 -12.76 9.51 6.17
N ARG A 209 -13.80 10.37 6.14
CA ARG A 209 -15.03 10.13 6.91
C ARG A 209 -15.74 8.83 6.50
N HIS A 210 -15.76 8.48 5.22
CA HIS A 210 -16.32 7.23 4.76
C HIS A 210 -15.52 6.00 5.23
N PHE A 211 -14.19 6.08 5.24
CA PHE A 211 -13.35 5.03 5.83
C PHE A 211 -13.58 4.89 7.33
N GLU A 212 -13.69 6.00 8.07
CA GLU A 212 -13.96 6.02 9.51
C GLU A 212 -15.33 5.42 9.85
N SER A 213 -16.34 5.67 9.02
CA SER A 213 -17.71 5.17 9.25
C SER A 213 -17.79 3.64 9.17
N GLY A 214 -16.90 2.99 8.41
CA GLY A 214 -16.96 1.56 8.12
C GLY A 214 -18.15 1.14 7.26
N ASP A 215 -18.99 2.07 6.80
CA ASP A 215 -20.10 1.77 5.89
C ASP A 215 -19.57 1.54 4.47
N ARG A 216 -19.35 0.24 4.18
CA ARG A 216 -18.88 -0.19 2.87
C ARG A 216 -19.70 0.36 1.72
N LYS A 217 -21.04 0.33 1.84
CA LYS A 217 -21.91 0.77 0.74
C LYS A 217 -21.76 2.27 0.50
N ALA A 218 -21.81 3.06 1.56
CA ALA A 218 -21.67 4.51 1.46
C ALA A 218 -20.29 4.90 0.88
N LEU A 219 -19.20 4.25 1.31
CA LEU A 219 -17.87 4.47 0.77
C LEU A 219 -17.80 4.18 -0.75
N LEU A 220 -18.26 3.00 -1.18
CA LEU A 220 -18.17 2.61 -2.59
C LEU A 220 -19.06 3.49 -3.47
N ASP A 221 -20.28 3.79 -3.04
CA ASP A 221 -21.20 4.68 -3.76
C ASP A 221 -20.65 6.11 -3.87
N TYR A 222 -19.96 6.59 -2.84
CA TYR A 222 -19.31 7.90 -2.85
C TYR A 222 -18.16 7.93 -3.88
N LEU A 223 -17.27 6.95 -3.84
CA LEU A 223 -16.13 6.88 -4.74
C LEU A 223 -16.53 6.68 -6.20
N ASP A 224 -17.53 5.85 -6.49
CA ASP A 224 -18.05 5.66 -7.86
C ASP A 224 -18.57 6.98 -8.46
N ARG A 225 -19.13 7.86 -7.64
CA ARG A 225 -19.61 9.18 -8.12
C ARG A 225 -18.51 10.22 -8.23
N ARG A 226 -17.52 10.18 -7.32
CA ARG A 226 -16.55 11.27 -7.18
C ARG A 226 -15.29 11.08 -8.00
N LEU A 227 -14.79 9.85 -8.12
CA LEU A 227 -13.53 9.59 -8.85
C LEU A 227 -13.55 10.08 -10.30
N PRO A 228 -14.65 9.96 -11.07
CA PRO A 228 -14.67 10.45 -12.45
C PRO A 228 -14.53 11.98 -12.61
N VAL A 229 -14.73 12.73 -11.54
CA VAL A 229 -14.73 14.22 -11.54
C VAL A 229 -13.69 14.83 -10.58
N THR A 230 -12.90 14.00 -9.94
CA THR A 230 -11.74 14.41 -9.13
C THR A 230 -10.47 14.14 -9.95
N GLY A 231 -9.39 14.86 -9.76
CA GLY A 231 -8.15 14.71 -10.53
C GLY A 231 -7.71 13.26 -10.71
N ASN A 232 -7.06 12.97 -11.83
CA ASN A 232 -6.74 11.59 -12.27
C ASN A 232 -5.96 10.78 -11.22
N GLY A 233 -5.08 11.42 -10.45
CA GLY A 233 -4.33 10.76 -9.36
C GLY A 233 -5.18 10.38 -8.16
N ALA A 234 -6.39 10.95 -7.98
CA ALA A 234 -7.33 10.51 -6.93
C ALA A 234 -7.74 9.04 -7.10
N ALA A 235 -7.58 8.49 -8.30
CA ALA A 235 -7.84 7.07 -8.59
C ALA A 235 -7.06 6.12 -7.69
N GLU A 236 -5.90 6.52 -7.18
CA GLU A 236 -5.04 5.75 -6.27
C GLU A 236 -5.71 5.42 -4.92
N VAL A 237 -6.80 6.11 -4.56
CA VAL A 237 -7.60 5.74 -3.39
C VAL A 237 -8.12 4.29 -3.46
N ARG A 238 -8.14 3.67 -4.65
CA ARG A 238 -8.47 2.26 -4.86
C ARG A 238 -7.54 1.33 -4.07
N ASN A 239 -6.27 1.71 -3.89
CA ASN A 239 -5.33 0.97 -3.05
C ASN A 239 -5.79 0.98 -1.58
N TRP A 240 -6.25 2.15 -1.08
CA TRP A 240 -6.81 2.27 0.26
C TRP A 240 -8.11 1.47 0.40
N VAL A 241 -8.93 1.44 -0.65
CA VAL A 241 -10.16 0.61 -0.68
C VAL A 241 -9.81 -0.88 -0.58
N ALA A 242 -8.74 -1.33 -1.24
CA ALA A 242 -8.26 -2.71 -1.10
C ALA A 242 -7.76 -2.99 0.34
N ALA A 243 -6.98 -2.07 0.93
CA ALA A 243 -6.58 -2.17 2.33
C ALA A 243 -7.79 -2.24 3.28
N HIS A 244 -8.78 -1.38 3.05
CA HIS A 244 -10.04 -1.37 3.83
C HIS A 244 -10.82 -2.69 3.68
N GLY A 245 -10.83 -3.28 2.49
CA GLY A 245 -11.39 -4.61 2.22
C GLY A 245 -10.67 -5.71 3.00
N ALA A 246 -9.34 -5.66 3.07
CA ALA A 246 -8.53 -6.61 3.85
C ALA A 246 -8.81 -6.49 5.36
N ALA A 247 -9.06 -5.28 5.86
CA ALA A 247 -9.49 -5.01 7.23
C ALA A 247 -11.00 -5.25 7.47
N ARG A 248 -11.72 -5.78 6.47
CA ARG A 248 -13.18 -6.01 6.51
C ARG A 248 -13.99 -4.75 6.85
N GLY A 249 -13.51 -3.60 6.41
CA GLY A 249 -14.16 -2.31 6.62
C GLY A 249 -14.16 -1.81 8.06
N ARG A 250 -13.22 -2.24 8.91
CA ARG A 250 -13.23 -1.92 10.35
C ARG A 250 -11.90 -1.35 10.82
N GLY A 251 -11.96 -0.56 11.88
CA GLY A 251 -10.81 -0.12 12.64
C GLY A 251 -9.93 0.91 11.93
N PHE A 252 -10.48 1.66 10.98
CA PHE A 252 -9.74 2.76 10.36
C PHE A 252 -9.33 3.81 11.38
N GLU A 253 -8.09 4.21 11.36
CA GLU A 253 -7.51 5.28 12.15
C GLU A 253 -6.66 6.18 11.25
N LEU A 254 -7.04 7.45 11.14
CA LEU A 254 -6.21 8.43 10.46
C LEU A 254 -4.95 8.73 11.30
N ILE A 255 -3.78 8.53 10.71
CA ILE A 255 -2.50 8.94 11.33
C ILE A 255 -2.26 10.42 11.07
N SER A 256 -2.41 10.85 9.82
CA SER A 256 -2.19 12.23 9.40
C SER A 256 -2.85 12.50 8.05
N TYR A 257 -3.30 13.73 7.85
CA TYR A 257 -3.69 14.27 6.55
C TYR A 257 -3.23 15.72 6.43
N SER A 258 -2.63 16.06 5.30
CA SER A 258 -2.24 17.42 4.95
C SER A 258 -2.36 17.64 3.45
N ALA A 259 -3.12 18.65 3.04
CA ALA A 259 -3.07 19.14 1.66
C ALA A 259 -1.80 19.96 1.49
N ILE A 260 -0.86 19.48 0.68
CA ILE A 260 0.46 20.09 0.54
C ILE A 260 0.66 20.56 -0.91
N PRO A 261 0.38 21.83 -1.20
CA PRO A 261 0.48 22.36 -2.57
C PRO A 261 1.87 22.16 -3.19
N GLU A 262 2.93 22.27 -2.38
CA GLU A 262 4.30 22.12 -2.86
C GLU A 262 4.67 20.71 -3.32
N VAL A 263 3.86 19.71 -2.98
CA VAL A 263 4.01 18.32 -3.49
C VAL A 263 2.83 17.88 -4.34
N TYR A 264 1.86 18.76 -4.56
CA TYR A 264 0.68 18.58 -5.43
C TYR A 264 -0.26 17.45 -5.00
N VAL A 265 -0.27 17.06 -3.74
CA VAL A 265 -0.99 15.89 -3.24
C VAL A 265 -1.66 16.18 -1.90
N GLY A 266 -2.89 15.69 -1.74
CA GLY A 266 -3.49 15.48 -0.42
C GLY A 266 -2.80 14.31 0.28
N CYS A 267 -1.77 14.60 1.07
CA CYS A 267 -0.96 13.57 1.72
C CYS A 267 -1.70 12.94 2.90
N GLY A 268 -2.05 11.67 2.78
CA GLY A 268 -2.75 10.90 3.79
C GLY A 268 -1.93 9.71 4.31
N PHE A 269 -2.09 9.41 5.60
CA PHE A 269 -1.50 8.26 6.27
C PHE A 269 -2.54 7.65 7.20
N ALA A 270 -2.70 6.34 7.16
CA ALA A 270 -3.70 5.65 7.96
C ALA A 270 -3.25 4.25 8.39
N SER A 271 -3.95 3.71 9.37
CA SER A 271 -3.86 2.31 9.76
C SER A 271 -5.26 1.76 10.04
N TRP A 272 -5.38 0.44 10.07
CA TRP A 272 -6.60 -0.25 10.50
C TRP A 272 -6.30 -1.12 11.71
N ASN A 273 -6.99 -0.84 12.81
CA ASN A 273 -6.95 -1.67 14.01
C ASN A 273 -7.77 -2.95 13.75
N LEU A 274 -7.09 -4.06 13.62
CA LEU A 274 -7.72 -5.35 13.33
C LEU A 274 -8.38 -6.00 14.55
N GLY A 275 -8.30 -5.36 15.72
CA GLY A 275 -8.65 -5.96 16.99
C GLY A 275 -7.54 -6.92 17.48
N ALA A 276 -7.51 -7.23 18.77
CA ALA A 276 -6.63 -8.30 19.25
C ALA A 276 -7.11 -9.61 18.63
N ALA A 277 -6.25 -10.28 17.88
CA ALA A 277 -6.45 -11.69 17.55
C ALA A 277 -6.63 -12.42 18.90
N THR A 278 -7.73 -13.15 19.04
CA THR A 278 -8.01 -13.90 20.28
C THR A 278 -6.87 -14.88 20.51
N GLY A 279 -5.97 -14.49 21.40
CA GLY A 279 -4.88 -15.16 22.07
C GLY A 279 -4.33 -16.48 21.49
N GLY A 280 -3.19 -16.38 20.79
CA GLY A 280 -2.20 -17.46 20.83
C GLY A 280 -1.16 -17.15 21.92
N PRO A 281 -0.57 -18.16 22.57
CA PRO A 281 0.42 -17.93 23.62
C PRO A 281 1.66 -17.21 23.08
N PRO A 282 2.36 -16.42 23.91
CA PRO A 282 3.56 -15.70 23.49
C PRO A 282 4.63 -16.69 22.99
N ARG A 283 5.21 -16.41 21.82
CA ARG A 283 6.37 -17.17 21.31
C ARG A 283 7.49 -17.12 22.32
N ARG A 284 8.01 -18.30 22.72
CA ARG A 284 9.24 -18.38 23.49
C ARG A 284 10.41 -17.90 22.61
N PRO A 285 11.37 -17.14 23.16
CA PRO A 285 12.60 -16.84 22.44
C PRO A 285 13.35 -18.16 22.17
N ASP A 286 13.80 -18.35 20.94
CA ASP A 286 14.56 -19.51 20.51
C ASP A 286 15.76 -19.73 21.46
N GLY A 287 15.70 -20.85 22.15
CA GLY A 287 16.76 -21.27 23.04
C GLY A 287 18.03 -21.58 22.26
N THR A 288 19.08 -20.88 22.62
CA THR A 288 20.47 -21.17 22.27
C THR A 288 20.73 -22.68 22.25
N SER A 289 21.19 -23.20 21.14
CA SER A 289 21.77 -24.54 21.04
C SER A 289 22.92 -24.64 22.03
N ARG A 290 22.77 -25.45 23.06
CA ARG A 290 23.91 -25.89 23.85
C ARG A 290 24.55 -27.07 23.12
N ASP A 291 25.74 -26.83 22.59
CA ASP A 291 26.69 -27.89 22.33
C ASP A 291 26.74 -28.87 23.49
N ARG A 292 26.63 -30.15 23.16
CA ARG A 292 27.12 -31.21 24.01
C ARG A 292 28.20 -31.97 23.24
N THR A 293 29.36 -31.88 23.80
CA THR A 293 30.55 -32.69 23.61
C THR A 293 30.26 -34.17 23.44
#